data_f5ced1a027221d6dfe9e64367115efaa
#
_entry.id   f5ced1a027221d6dfe9e64367115efaa
#
_cell.length_a   1.000
_cell.length_b   1.000
_cell.length_c   1.000
_cell.angle_alpha   90.00
_cell.angle_beta   90.00
_cell.angle_gamma   90.00
#
_symmetry.space_group_name_H-M   'P 1'
#
loop_
_entity.id
_entity.type
_entity.pdbx_description
1 polymer ?
#
loop_
_entity_poly.entity_id
_entity_poly.type
_entity_poly.pdbx_seq_one_letter_code
_entity_poly.pdbx_strand_id
1 'polypeptide(L)'
;MSWRGALGLILLVAFRGIGAPPAFSLSDTAGRTHTLAEWTGKRAIVLFFVSTDCPLSNNYVPEFNRIEQTYAPRGVLFYAVQGDATVPADQVRRHARDFGYAFPYLFDPQESLAAFTGATTTPEAAVLSPRGDLLYLGRIDNRLEDFGQQRVRITEFDLRDALDAILSGKPAPHARTHALGCSIVRATPER
;
A
#
# COMPACT_ATOMS: atom_id res chain seq x y z
N MET A 1 -33.30 4.98 -48.00
CA MET A 1 -32.88 5.49 -46.67
C MET A 1 -32.21 4.32 -45.92
N SER A 2 -30.88 4.25 -45.91
CA SER A 2 -30.09 3.16 -45.36
C SER A 2 -29.46 3.62 -44.04
N TRP A 3 -29.87 3.03 -42.95
CA TRP A 3 -29.34 3.29 -41.57
C TRP A 3 -28.13 2.40 -41.34
N ARG A 4 -26.97 3.00 -41.37
CA ARG A 4 -25.71 2.29 -41.02
C ARG A 4 -25.52 2.40 -39.52
N GLY A 5 -25.81 1.28 -38.81
CA GLY A 5 -25.50 1.12 -37.39
C GLY A 5 -24.00 1.09 -37.19
N ALA A 6 -23.49 2.03 -36.41
CA ALA A 6 -22.11 1.99 -35.92
C ALA A 6 -22.04 1.01 -34.72
N LEU A 7 -21.43 -0.14 -34.95
CA LEU A 7 -21.02 -1.03 -33.84
C LEU A 7 -19.85 -0.35 -33.09
N GLY A 8 -20.12 0.15 -31.91
CA GLY A 8 -19.09 0.61 -30.99
C GLY A 8 -18.33 -0.58 -30.43
N LEU A 9 -17.07 -0.72 -30.80
CA LEU A 9 -16.14 -1.71 -30.25
C LEU A 9 -15.81 -1.32 -28.80
N ILE A 10 -16.43 -1.99 -27.82
CA ILE A 10 -16.07 -1.86 -26.40
C ILE A 10 -14.74 -2.60 -26.20
N LEU A 11 -13.66 -1.84 -26.08
CA LEU A 11 -12.35 -2.39 -25.72
C LEU A 11 -12.41 -2.81 -24.25
N LEU A 12 -12.61 -4.09 -23.99
CA LEU A 12 -12.43 -4.69 -22.66
C LEU A 12 -10.92 -4.67 -22.34
N VAL A 13 -10.49 -3.70 -21.57
CA VAL A 13 -9.15 -3.70 -20.96
C VAL A 13 -9.14 -4.83 -19.92
N ALA A 14 -8.57 -5.97 -20.28
CA ALA A 14 -8.34 -7.06 -19.36
C ALA A 14 -7.29 -6.63 -18.33
N PHE A 15 -7.74 -6.23 -17.13
CA PHE A 15 -6.87 -6.16 -15.97
C PHE A 15 -6.30 -7.57 -15.72
N ARG A 16 -5.00 -7.73 -15.90
CA ARG A 16 -4.29 -8.91 -15.41
C ARG A 16 -4.30 -8.83 -13.89
N GLY A 17 -5.29 -9.46 -13.27
CA GLY A 17 -5.29 -9.65 -11.82
C GLY A 17 -4.05 -10.45 -11.43
N ILE A 18 -3.28 -9.97 -10.49
CA ILE A 18 -2.47 -10.85 -9.66
C ILE A 18 -3.47 -11.81 -9.03
N GLY A 19 -3.15 -13.10 -8.89
CA GLY A 19 -4.09 -14.12 -8.36
C GLY A 19 -4.85 -13.66 -7.11
N ALA A 20 -5.71 -14.51 -6.58
CA ALA A 20 -6.43 -14.19 -5.34
C ALA A 20 -5.44 -13.80 -4.23
N PRO A 21 -5.77 -12.80 -3.37
CA PRO A 21 -4.91 -12.43 -2.26
C PRO A 21 -4.64 -13.66 -1.37
N PRO A 22 -3.42 -13.79 -0.81
CA PRO A 22 -3.12 -14.88 0.10
C PRO A 22 -4.08 -14.79 1.29
N ALA A 23 -4.61 -15.94 1.72
CA ALA A 23 -5.29 -15.99 3.01
C ALA A 23 -4.26 -15.59 4.07
N PHE A 24 -4.51 -14.51 4.77
CA PHE A 24 -3.67 -14.11 5.89
C PHE A 24 -4.47 -14.02 7.19
N SER A 25 -3.77 -14.22 8.29
CA SER A 25 -4.25 -13.98 9.65
C SER A 25 -3.07 -13.35 10.40
N LEU A 26 -2.99 -12.04 10.41
CA LEU A 26 -1.86 -11.28 10.95
C LEU A 26 -2.30 -10.49 12.18
N SER A 27 -1.46 -10.49 13.21
CA SER A 27 -1.68 -9.68 14.41
C SER A 27 -1.16 -8.26 14.21
N ASP A 28 -1.87 -7.28 14.74
CA ASP A 28 -1.39 -5.91 14.83
C ASP A 28 -0.61 -5.66 16.15
N THR A 29 -0.08 -4.44 16.27
CA THR A 29 0.64 -4.00 17.47
C THR A 29 -0.25 -3.88 18.73
N ALA A 30 -1.57 -3.87 18.58
CA ALA A 30 -2.52 -3.93 19.69
C ALA A 30 -2.94 -5.36 20.05
N GLY A 31 -2.45 -6.37 19.33
CA GLY A 31 -2.78 -7.79 19.53
C GLY A 31 -4.08 -8.23 18.87
N ARG A 32 -4.69 -7.41 18.02
CA ARG A 32 -5.88 -7.81 17.25
C ARG A 32 -5.46 -8.57 16.01
N THR A 33 -6.24 -9.57 15.64
CA THR A 33 -6.04 -10.33 14.41
C THR A 33 -6.83 -9.70 13.27
N HIS A 34 -6.15 -9.52 12.14
CA HIS A 34 -6.69 -8.98 10.89
C HIS A 34 -6.68 -10.07 9.81
N THR A 35 -7.73 -10.10 9.01
CA THR A 35 -7.92 -11.10 7.95
C THR A 35 -8.54 -10.45 6.70
N LEU A 36 -8.58 -11.20 5.59
CA LEU A 36 -9.26 -10.77 4.36
C LEU A 36 -10.74 -10.42 4.55
N ALA A 37 -11.41 -10.95 5.58
CA ALA A 37 -12.82 -10.65 5.84
C ALA A 37 -13.06 -9.14 6.06
N GLU A 38 -12.08 -8.41 6.58
CA GLU A 38 -12.16 -6.96 6.80
C GLU A 38 -12.19 -6.14 5.50
N TRP A 39 -11.77 -6.72 4.38
CA TRP A 39 -11.78 -6.07 3.07
C TRP A 39 -13.17 -6.00 2.47
N THR A 40 -14.09 -6.86 2.95
CA THR A 40 -15.48 -6.92 2.48
C THR A 40 -16.18 -5.57 2.74
N GLY A 41 -16.81 -5.03 1.70
CA GLY A 41 -17.52 -3.74 1.79
C GLY A 41 -16.63 -2.50 1.75
N LYS A 42 -15.31 -2.66 1.68
CA LYS A 42 -14.38 -1.55 1.45
C LYS A 42 -14.36 -1.16 -0.02
N ARG A 43 -13.88 0.05 -0.30
CA ARG A 43 -13.70 0.54 -1.68
C ARG A 43 -12.30 0.33 -2.19
N ALA A 44 -11.31 0.39 -1.30
CA ALA A 44 -9.91 0.09 -1.55
C ALA A 44 -9.21 -0.28 -0.24
N ILE A 45 -8.08 -0.98 -0.34
CA ILE A 45 -7.20 -1.31 0.76
C ILE A 45 -5.82 -0.72 0.46
N VAL A 46 -5.24 -0.01 1.41
CA VAL A 46 -3.88 0.54 1.33
C VAL A 46 -2.98 -0.21 2.28
N LEU A 47 -1.88 -0.72 1.75
CA LEU A 47 -0.79 -1.31 2.51
C LEU A 47 0.41 -0.35 2.42
N PHE A 48 0.87 0.18 3.55
CA PHE A 48 2.15 0.87 3.66
C PHE A 48 3.20 -0.12 4.13
N PHE A 49 4.12 -0.51 3.25
CA PHE A 49 5.28 -1.31 3.62
C PHE A 49 6.30 -0.41 4.31
N VAL A 50 6.62 -0.73 5.54
CA VAL A 50 7.43 0.08 6.43
C VAL A 50 8.46 -0.77 7.18
N SER A 51 9.51 -0.14 7.72
CA SER A 51 10.48 -0.77 8.61
C SER A 51 10.75 0.14 9.79
N THR A 52 10.91 -0.43 10.98
CA THR A 52 11.27 0.31 12.20
C THR A 52 12.61 1.04 12.07
N ASP A 53 13.55 0.43 11.34
CA ASP A 53 14.91 0.92 11.20
C ASP A 53 15.12 1.80 9.96
N CYS A 54 14.05 2.04 9.19
CA CYS A 54 14.11 2.89 8.01
C CYS A 54 13.75 4.35 8.36
N PRO A 55 14.72 5.28 8.42
CA PRO A 55 14.45 6.67 8.74
C PRO A 55 13.48 7.33 7.74
N LEU A 56 13.49 6.87 6.48
CA LEU A 56 12.58 7.38 5.45
C LEU A 56 11.15 6.96 5.75
N SER A 57 10.89 5.71 6.16
CA SER A 57 9.56 5.26 6.61
C SER A 57 9.07 6.10 7.79
N ASN A 58 9.95 6.32 8.77
CA ASN A 58 9.62 7.06 9.98
C ASN A 58 9.22 8.52 9.67
N ASN A 59 9.90 9.16 8.74
CA ASN A 59 9.59 10.52 8.30
C ASN A 59 8.24 10.63 7.54
N TYR A 60 7.73 9.52 7.01
CA TYR A 60 6.45 9.50 6.30
C TYR A 60 5.24 9.31 7.22
N VAL A 61 5.41 8.87 8.48
CA VAL A 61 4.27 8.55 9.37
C VAL A 61 3.25 9.68 9.48
N PRO A 62 3.64 10.96 9.64
CA PRO A 62 2.67 12.06 9.65
C PRO A 62 1.86 12.17 8.35
N GLU A 63 2.46 11.82 7.20
CA GLU A 63 1.75 11.84 5.92
C GLU A 63 0.84 10.62 5.77
N PHE A 64 1.26 9.44 6.21
CA PHE A 64 0.39 8.27 6.27
C PHE A 64 -0.88 8.56 7.06
N ASN A 65 -0.75 9.16 8.24
CA ASN A 65 -1.90 9.52 9.08
C ASN A 65 -2.81 10.55 8.41
N ARG A 66 -2.24 11.55 7.69
CA ARG A 66 -3.05 12.52 6.93
C ARG A 66 -3.81 11.86 5.77
N ILE A 67 -3.20 10.90 5.09
CA ILE A 67 -3.84 10.13 4.02
C ILE A 67 -4.96 9.28 4.62
N GLU A 68 -4.69 8.55 5.69
CA GLU A 68 -5.70 7.75 6.39
C GLU A 68 -6.89 8.61 6.80
N GLN A 69 -6.66 9.71 7.50
CA GLN A 69 -7.71 10.63 7.95
C GLN A 69 -8.57 11.15 6.77
N THR A 70 -7.98 11.35 5.60
CA THR A 70 -8.66 11.85 4.41
C THR A 70 -9.52 10.77 3.74
N TYR A 71 -9.01 9.54 3.67
CA TYR A 71 -9.59 8.49 2.81
C TYR A 71 -10.33 7.39 3.57
N ALA A 72 -10.08 7.17 4.87
CA ALA A 72 -10.81 6.18 5.66
C ALA A 72 -12.33 6.49 5.70
N PRO A 73 -12.79 7.75 5.87
CA PRO A 73 -14.22 8.07 5.77
C PRO A 73 -14.83 7.82 4.38
N ARG A 74 -13.99 7.69 3.35
CA ARG A 74 -14.40 7.38 1.97
C ARG A 74 -14.43 5.88 1.67
N GLY A 75 -14.27 5.03 2.70
CA GLY A 75 -14.34 3.57 2.61
C GLY A 75 -13.01 2.88 2.29
N VAL A 76 -11.88 3.55 2.49
CA VAL A 76 -10.54 2.97 2.33
C VAL A 76 -10.07 2.39 3.66
N LEU A 77 -9.53 1.18 3.63
CA LEU A 77 -8.93 0.50 4.78
C LEU A 77 -7.40 0.62 4.70
N PHE A 78 -6.76 0.89 5.84
CA PHE A 78 -5.32 1.14 5.89
C PHE A 78 -4.62 0.18 6.84
N TYR A 79 -3.44 -0.27 6.43
CA TYR A 79 -2.50 -1.03 7.25
C TYR A 79 -1.06 -0.54 7.02
N ALA A 80 -0.27 -0.43 8.09
CA ALA A 80 1.18 -0.50 7.99
C ALA A 80 1.58 -1.98 8.07
N VAL A 81 2.60 -2.39 7.33
CA VAL A 81 3.04 -3.79 7.24
C VAL A 81 4.54 -3.85 7.48
N GLN A 82 4.93 -4.57 8.55
CA GLN A 82 6.31 -4.88 8.92
C GLN A 82 6.59 -6.34 8.57
N GLY A 83 7.52 -6.56 7.64
CA GLY A 83 7.90 -7.91 7.19
C GLY A 83 9.13 -8.48 7.89
N ASP A 84 9.98 -7.66 8.50
CA ASP A 84 11.24 -8.13 9.09
C ASP A 84 10.99 -8.98 10.36
N ALA A 85 11.16 -10.29 10.21
CA ALA A 85 11.00 -11.26 11.30
C ALA A 85 12.08 -11.15 12.39
N THR A 86 13.19 -10.45 12.12
CA THR A 86 14.29 -10.29 13.09
C THR A 86 13.98 -9.20 14.12
N VAL A 87 13.04 -8.30 13.82
CA VAL A 87 12.63 -7.23 14.74
C VAL A 87 11.65 -7.78 15.78
N PRO A 88 11.99 -7.70 17.09
CA PRO A 88 11.10 -8.18 18.13
C PRO A 88 9.76 -7.45 18.16
N ALA A 89 8.66 -8.18 18.37
CA ALA A 89 7.31 -7.64 18.37
C ALA A 89 7.09 -6.49 19.37
N ASP A 90 7.78 -6.50 20.50
CA ASP A 90 7.73 -5.42 21.51
C ASP A 90 8.43 -4.15 21.00
N GLN A 91 9.50 -4.27 20.20
CA GLN A 91 10.15 -3.14 19.54
C GLN A 91 9.22 -2.50 18.51
N VAL A 92 8.56 -3.29 17.66
CA VAL A 92 7.57 -2.77 16.69
C VAL A 92 6.40 -2.10 17.43
N ARG A 93 5.92 -2.67 18.53
CA ARG A 93 4.88 -2.04 19.36
C ARG A 93 5.31 -0.70 19.96
N ARG A 94 6.55 -0.60 20.46
CA ARG A 94 7.10 0.69 20.92
C ARG A 94 7.18 1.68 19.79
N HIS A 95 7.78 1.29 18.67
CA HIS A 95 7.92 2.10 17.47
C HIS A 95 6.56 2.65 16.99
N ALA A 96 5.53 1.81 16.89
CA ALA A 96 4.20 2.23 16.46
C ALA A 96 3.61 3.33 17.35
N ARG A 97 3.83 3.24 18.68
CA ARG A 97 3.38 4.26 19.64
C ARG A 97 4.21 5.54 19.53
N ASP A 98 5.54 5.40 19.48
CA ASP A 98 6.47 6.53 19.51
C ASP A 98 6.34 7.40 18.27
N PHE A 99 6.07 6.80 17.11
CA PHE A 99 5.81 7.48 15.85
C PHE A 99 4.33 7.82 15.62
N GLY A 100 3.40 7.31 16.45
CA GLY A 100 2.00 7.68 16.43
C GLY A 100 1.22 7.18 15.21
N TYR A 101 1.39 5.92 14.82
CA TYR A 101 0.55 5.33 13.77
C TYR A 101 -0.92 5.34 14.19
N ALA A 102 -1.81 5.91 13.35
CA ALA A 102 -3.24 6.07 13.63
C ALA A 102 -4.10 4.88 13.18
N PHE A 103 -3.52 3.90 12.49
CA PHE A 103 -4.18 2.71 11.92
C PHE A 103 -3.39 1.44 12.24
N PRO A 104 -3.97 0.23 12.03
CA PRO A 104 -3.32 -1.03 12.41
C PRO A 104 -1.94 -1.21 11.77
N TYR A 105 -0.98 -1.63 12.59
CA TYR A 105 0.39 -1.94 12.18
C TYR A 105 0.60 -3.45 12.32
N LEU A 106 0.61 -4.15 11.19
CA LEU A 106 0.62 -5.60 11.08
C LEU A 106 2.03 -6.18 11.15
N PHE A 107 2.13 -7.35 11.79
CA PHE A 107 3.32 -8.21 11.70
C PHE A 107 3.11 -9.22 10.57
N ASP A 108 3.94 -9.16 9.53
CA ASP A 108 3.96 -10.11 8.41
C ASP A 108 5.36 -10.74 8.27
N PRO A 109 5.81 -11.58 9.21
CA PRO A 109 7.17 -12.10 9.25
C PRO A 109 7.48 -13.06 8.08
N GLN A 110 6.48 -13.50 7.34
CA GLN A 110 6.65 -14.30 6.12
C GLN A 110 6.63 -13.42 4.86
N GLU A 111 6.49 -12.10 5.01
CA GLU A 111 6.44 -11.12 3.90
C GLU A 111 5.40 -11.48 2.83
N SER A 112 4.33 -12.13 3.25
CA SER A 112 3.29 -12.65 2.35
C SER A 112 2.60 -11.53 1.57
N LEU A 113 2.32 -10.38 2.21
CA LEU A 113 1.70 -9.22 1.58
C LEU A 113 2.69 -8.48 0.66
N ALA A 114 3.98 -8.38 1.04
CA ALA A 114 5.01 -7.82 0.18
C ALA A 114 5.24 -8.68 -1.06
N ALA A 115 5.31 -10.02 -0.87
CA ALA A 115 5.45 -10.96 -1.98
C ALA A 115 4.25 -10.91 -2.94
N PHE A 116 3.03 -10.82 -2.38
CA PHE A 116 1.79 -10.75 -3.14
C PHE A 116 1.70 -9.49 -4.00
N THR A 117 2.02 -8.32 -3.44
CA THR A 117 1.94 -7.03 -4.15
C THR A 117 3.15 -6.76 -5.04
N GLY A 118 4.27 -7.44 -4.78
CA GLY A 118 5.55 -7.18 -5.43
C GLY A 118 6.28 -5.96 -4.86
N ALA A 119 5.93 -5.54 -3.63
CA ALA A 119 6.66 -4.48 -2.94
C ALA A 119 8.10 -4.89 -2.66
N THR A 120 9.03 -3.94 -2.80
CA THR A 120 10.48 -4.19 -2.67
C THR A 120 11.18 -3.17 -1.78
N THR A 121 10.47 -2.12 -1.39
CA THR A 121 11.07 -0.94 -0.76
C THR A 121 10.25 -0.49 0.45
N THR A 122 10.87 0.15 1.43
CA THR A 122 10.19 0.83 2.54
C THR A 122 10.69 2.29 2.64
N PRO A 123 9.80 3.30 2.62
CA PRO A 123 8.35 3.18 2.50
C PRO A 123 7.88 2.96 1.05
N GLU A 124 6.95 2.05 0.85
CA GLU A 124 6.24 1.86 -0.42
C GLU A 124 4.75 1.65 -0.13
N ALA A 125 3.87 2.07 -1.03
CA ALA A 125 2.43 1.91 -0.87
C ALA A 125 1.85 1.01 -1.95
N ALA A 126 1.01 0.05 -1.56
CA ALA A 126 0.15 -0.69 -2.48
C ALA A 126 -1.32 -0.31 -2.25
N VAL A 127 -2.08 -0.16 -3.34
CA VAL A 127 -3.54 -0.04 -3.29
C VAL A 127 -4.15 -1.25 -3.96
N LEU A 128 -5.03 -1.93 -3.23
CA LEU A 128 -5.71 -3.13 -3.67
C LEU A 128 -7.23 -2.90 -3.77
N SER A 129 -7.88 -3.59 -4.69
CA SER A 129 -9.33 -3.75 -4.66
C SER A 129 -9.73 -4.66 -3.49
N PRO A 130 -11.01 -4.67 -3.04
CA PRO A 130 -11.49 -5.64 -2.05
C PRO A 130 -11.35 -7.11 -2.48
N ARG A 131 -11.15 -7.36 -3.77
CA ARG A 131 -10.91 -8.70 -4.33
C ARG A 131 -9.43 -9.05 -4.45
N GLY A 132 -8.54 -8.11 -4.09
CA GLY A 132 -7.09 -8.30 -4.16
C GLY A 132 -6.44 -7.88 -5.47
N ASP A 133 -7.17 -7.28 -6.42
CA ASP A 133 -6.53 -6.74 -7.62
C ASP A 133 -5.59 -5.60 -7.24
N LEU A 134 -4.34 -5.63 -7.69
CA LEU A 134 -3.38 -4.56 -7.47
C LEU A 134 -3.69 -3.38 -8.39
N LEU A 135 -4.07 -2.25 -7.81
CA LEU A 135 -4.48 -1.04 -8.51
C LEU A 135 -3.36 0.00 -8.57
N TYR A 136 -2.46 -0.02 -7.59
CA TYR A 136 -1.30 0.86 -7.52
C TYR A 136 -0.19 0.20 -6.70
N LEU A 137 1.07 0.44 -7.08
CA LEU A 137 2.25 0.12 -6.28
C LEU A 137 3.33 1.17 -6.52
N GLY A 138 3.83 1.81 -5.45
CA GLY A 138 4.91 2.76 -5.59
C GLY A 138 5.06 3.76 -4.44
N ARG A 139 5.66 4.90 -4.76
CA ARG A 139 5.94 5.97 -3.80
C ARG A 139 4.67 6.66 -3.32
N ILE A 140 4.73 7.29 -2.17
CA ILE A 140 3.62 8.05 -1.58
C ILE A 140 3.48 9.41 -2.30
N ASP A 141 4.60 10.08 -2.46
CA ASP A 141 4.75 11.36 -3.15
C ASP A 141 6.21 11.52 -3.66
N ASN A 142 6.53 12.63 -4.30
CA ASN A 142 7.87 12.89 -4.82
C ASN A 142 8.77 13.68 -3.86
N ARG A 143 8.54 13.63 -2.54
CA ARG A 143 9.39 14.36 -1.57
C ARG A 143 10.85 13.89 -1.56
N LEU A 144 11.11 12.63 -1.89
CA LEU A 144 12.47 12.12 -2.03
C LEU A 144 12.90 12.26 -3.49
N GLU A 145 14.03 12.92 -3.69
CA GLU A 145 14.67 13.10 -4.99
C GLU A 145 15.77 12.06 -5.21
N ASP A 146 16.51 11.76 -4.13
CA ASP A 146 17.53 10.72 -4.03
C ASP A 146 17.72 10.33 -2.56
N PHE A 147 18.54 9.32 -2.26
CA PHE A 147 18.91 8.95 -0.89
C PHE A 147 19.53 10.15 -0.16
N GLY A 148 18.88 10.54 0.95
CA GLY A 148 19.30 11.70 1.75
C GLY A 148 18.95 13.08 1.15
N GLN A 149 18.36 13.14 -0.04
CA GLN A 149 17.94 14.39 -0.67
C GLN A 149 16.42 14.50 -0.71
N GLN A 150 15.92 15.51 -0.02
CA GLN A 150 14.49 15.83 -0.02
C GLN A 150 14.22 17.06 -0.88
N ARG A 151 13.13 17.02 -1.64
CA ARG A 151 12.63 18.19 -2.36
C ARG A 151 12.17 19.26 -1.37
N VAL A 152 12.52 20.50 -1.67
CA VAL A 152 12.00 21.66 -0.92
C VAL A 152 10.48 21.77 -1.04
N ARG A 153 9.94 21.35 -2.19
CA ARG A 153 8.50 21.37 -2.46
C ARG A 153 8.06 20.06 -3.11
N ILE A 154 7.07 19.41 -2.50
CA ILE A 154 6.36 18.26 -3.08
C ILE A 154 5.46 18.79 -4.20
N THR A 155 5.53 18.20 -5.38
CA THR A 155 4.77 18.59 -6.57
C THR A 155 3.93 17.46 -7.15
N GLU A 156 4.19 16.21 -6.75
CA GLU A 156 3.48 15.02 -7.20
C GLU A 156 3.02 14.22 -5.98
N PHE A 157 1.75 13.86 -5.95
CA PHE A 157 1.08 13.19 -4.84
C PHE A 157 0.54 11.83 -5.30
N ASP A 158 1.43 10.99 -5.82
CA ASP A 158 1.09 9.79 -6.60
C ASP A 158 0.05 8.88 -5.92
N LEU A 159 0.20 8.61 -4.61
CA LEU A 159 -0.77 7.78 -3.90
C LEU A 159 -2.14 8.46 -3.77
N ARG A 160 -2.18 9.77 -3.50
CA ARG A 160 -3.44 10.51 -3.41
C ARG A 160 -4.15 10.57 -4.75
N ASP A 161 -3.40 10.83 -5.82
CA ASP A 161 -3.93 10.87 -7.19
C ASP A 161 -4.48 9.49 -7.60
N ALA A 162 -3.76 8.41 -7.23
CA ALA A 162 -4.23 7.04 -7.44
C ALA A 162 -5.53 6.76 -6.67
N LEU A 163 -5.60 7.12 -5.38
CA LEU A 163 -6.79 6.91 -4.55
C LEU A 163 -7.99 7.70 -5.07
N ASP A 164 -7.80 8.97 -5.46
CA ASP A 164 -8.88 9.80 -5.99
C ASP A 164 -9.42 9.25 -7.32
N ALA A 165 -8.56 8.77 -8.21
CA ALA A 165 -8.96 8.13 -9.45
C ALA A 165 -9.74 6.82 -9.16
N ILE A 166 -9.18 5.92 -8.35
CA ILE A 166 -9.78 4.62 -7.99
C ILE A 166 -11.15 4.82 -7.34
N LEU A 167 -11.27 5.73 -6.39
CA LEU A 167 -12.53 6.03 -5.73
C LEU A 167 -13.55 6.70 -6.65
N SER A 168 -13.11 7.27 -7.76
CA SER A 168 -13.97 7.80 -8.82
C SER A 168 -14.30 6.76 -9.90
N GLY A 169 -13.89 5.50 -9.72
CA GLY A 169 -14.10 4.41 -10.68
C GLY A 169 -13.19 4.47 -11.91
N LYS A 170 -12.08 5.21 -11.81
CA LYS A 170 -11.06 5.34 -12.87
C LYS A 170 -9.80 4.58 -12.49
N PRO A 171 -8.99 4.14 -13.46
CA PRO A 171 -7.66 3.60 -13.17
C PRO A 171 -6.75 4.68 -12.57
N ALA A 172 -5.78 4.27 -11.75
CA ALA A 172 -4.73 5.16 -11.28
C ALA A 172 -3.99 5.79 -12.47
N PRO A 173 -3.64 7.09 -12.42
CA PRO A 173 -2.90 7.77 -13.50
C PRO A 173 -1.59 7.05 -13.84
N HIS A 174 -0.91 6.55 -12.82
CA HIS A 174 0.26 5.70 -12.90
C HIS A 174 0.03 4.49 -12.00
N ALA A 175 -0.14 3.31 -12.58
CA ALA A 175 -0.36 2.09 -11.78
C ALA A 175 0.90 1.66 -11.01
N ARG A 176 2.08 2.11 -11.46
CA ARG A 176 3.36 1.89 -10.78
C ARG A 176 4.21 3.15 -10.83
N THR A 177 4.86 3.48 -9.70
CA THR A 177 5.86 4.54 -9.60
C THR A 177 7.07 4.02 -8.82
N HIS A 178 8.24 4.61 -9.05
CA HIS A 178 9.46 4.19 -8.37
C HIS A 178 9.50 4.76 -6.94
N ALA A 179 9.56 3.89 -5.93
CA ALA A 179 9.78 4.28 -4.54
C ALA A 179 11.27 4.29 -4.20
N LEU A 180 11.71 5.32 -3.49
CA LEU A 180 13.05 5.42 -2.91
C LEU A 180 12.98 5.07 -1.42
N GLY A 181 13.87 4.18 -0.97
CA GLY A 181 13.85 3.75 0.42
C GLY A 181 14.78 2.58 0.73
N CYS A 182 14.60 1.98 1.89
CA CYS A 182 15.33 0.80 2.32
C CYS A 182 14.75 -0.44 1.64
N SER A 183 15.59 -1.37 1.20
CA SER A 183 15.12 -2.60 0.56
C SER A 183 14.37 -3.50 1.57
N ILE A 184 13.27 -4.09 1.14
CA ILE A 184 12.66 -5.22 1.82
C ILE A 184 13.54 -6.44 1.53
N VAL A 185 14.23 -6.95 2.56
CA VAL A 185 15.07 -8.14 2.44
C VAL A 185 14.17 -9.36 2.62
N ARG A 186 13.87 -10.05 1.54
CA ARG A 186 13.07 -11.28 1.60
C ARG A 186 13.91 -12.40 2.21
N ALA A 187 13.36 -13.09 3.21
CA ALA A 187 13.94 -14.33 3.70
C ALA A 187 14.05 -15.31 2.50
N THR A 188 15.27 -15.72 2.19
CA THR A 188 15.47 -16.78 1.19
C THR A 188 14.92 -18.07 1.78
N PRO A 189 14.02 -18.81 1.09
CA PRO A 189 13.61 -20.11 1.58
C PRO A 189 14.86 -20.97 1.77
N GLU A 190 15.07 -21.48 2.97
CA GLU A 190 16.08 -22.52 3.17
C GLU A 190 15.71 -23.70 2.25
N ARG A 191 16.68 -24.14 1.43
CA ARG A 191 16.53 -25.26 0.49
C ARG A 191 16.59 -26.58 1.23
#